data_d4f8b8b91891bc32e0ebcfa831c866f6
#
_entry.id   d4f8b8b91891bc32e0ebcfa831c866f6
#
_cell.length_a   1.000
_cell.length_b   1.000
_cell.length_c   1.000
_cell.angle_alpha   90.00
_cell.angle_beta   90.00
_cell.angle_gamma   90.00
#
_symmetry.space_group_name_H-M   'P 1'
#
loop_
_entity.id
_entity.type
_entity.pdbx_description
1 polymer ?
#
loop_
_entity_poly.entity_id
_entity_poly.type
_entity_poly.pdbx_seq_one_letter_code
_entity_poly.pdbx_strand_id
1 'polypeptide(L)'
;MNKPQNHLRFSAPMAGMALATTLLISLSAAQPVQAEQPATTLQTLLDKQQIQEMLVDYYAHLGKGEDDFGAYYLTDGTINVNGLKGQGEKAIKEVYKKIGAGTTKRPGVFRMLLTNVNVVINGNAATAAALWTGINSPTIEAAPIFVEQGTEQDDLVKVNGHWLFKLRVITSNAGRQKMFRTKPSN
;
A
#
# COMPACT_ATOMS: atom_id res chain seq x y z
N MET A 1 -74.99 42.46 -45.72
CA MET A 1 -76.30 41.75 -45.73
C MET A 1 -76.22 40.67 -44.63
N ASN A 2 -76.99 40.86 -43.67
CA ASN A 2 -77.69 39.92 -42.75
C ASN A 2 -77.03 38.68 -42.18
N LYS A 3 -76.89 38.75 -40.86
CA LYS A 3 -77.12 37.79 -39.77
C LYS A 3 -77.90 36.51 -40.15
N PRO A 4 -77.91 35.45 -39.31
CA PRO A 4 -78.19 35.56 -37.85
C PRO A 4 -77.37 34.61 -36.91
N GLN A 5 -77.52 34.98 -35.64
CA GLN A 5 -77.10 34.25 -34.45
C GLN A 5 -77.85 32.90 -34.31
N ASN A 6 -77.25 31.98 -33.62
CA ASN A 6 -78.00 31.02 -32.80
C ASN A 6 -77.25 30.67 -31.52
N HIS A 7 -77.88 30.99 -30.44
CA HIS A 7 -77.53 30.57 -29.10
C HIS A 7 -78.00 29.14 -28.89
N LEU A 8 -77.05 28.34 -28.30
CA LEU A 8 -77.48 27.17 -27.56
C LEU A 8 -76.66 27.02 -26.28
N ARG A 9 -77.33 27.19 -25.19
CA ARG A 9 -76.89 26.84 -23.84
C ARG A 9 -76.87 25.33 -23.73
N PHE A 10 -75.79 24.79 -23.13
CA PHE A 10 -75.91 23.53 -22.44
C PHE A 10 -75.00 23.51 -21.19
N SER A 11 -75.63 22.95 -20.18
CA SER A 11 -75.32 22.79 -18.78
C SER A 11 -74.06 22.08 -18.47
N ALA A 12 -73.42 22.43 -17.35
CA ALA A 12 -72.38 21.69 -16.72
C ALA A 12 -72.85 20.33 -16.16
N PRO A 13 -71.99 19.36 -16.04
CA PRO A 13 -72.01 18.54 -14.84
C PRO A 13 -70.69 18.62 -14.09
N MET A 14 -70.84 18.70 -12.77
CA MET A 14 -69.82 18.40 -11.78
C MET A 14 -69.27 16.98 -11.99
N ALA A 15 -67.97 16.81 -11.96
CA ALA A 15 -67.40 15.51 -11.61
C ALA A 15 -65.98 15.67 -11.11
N GLY A 16 -65.78 15.33 -9.88
CA GLY A 16 -64.70 14.47 -9.41
C GLY A 16 -63.30 15.08 -9.34
N MET A 17 -62.97 15.69 -8.19
CA MET A 17 -61.59 15.86 -7.74
C MET A 17 -60.97 14.49 -7.49
N ALA A 18 -60.15 14.01 -8.40
CA ALA A 18 -59.25 12.89 -8.14
C ALA A 18 -57.94 13.44 -7.58
N LEU A 19 -57.74 13.24 -6.25
CA LEU A 19 -56.46 13.47 -5.61
C LEU A 19 -55.46 12.43 -6.13
N ALA A 20 -54.61 12.82 -7.04
CA ALA A 20 -53.42 12.01 -7.41
C ALA A 20 -52.34 12.26 -6.37
N THR A 21 -52.25 11.38 -5.38
CA THR A 21 -51.14 11.31 -4.42
C THR A 21 -49.90 10.80 -5.17
N THR A 22 -49.05 11.68 -5.63
CA THR A 22 -47.73 11.35 -6.17
C THR A 22 -46.82 10.97 -5.03
N LEU A 23 -46.56 9.66 -4.88
CA LEU A 23 -45.60 9.11 -3.95
C LEU A 23 -44.19 9.42 -4.50
N LEU A 24 -43.55 10.48 -4.00
CA LEU A 24 -42.15 10.77 -4.26
C LEU A 24 -41.29 9.75 -3.51
N ILE A 25 -40.91 8.67 -4.19
CA ILE A 25 -39.87 7.76 -3.70
C ILE A 25 -38.54 8.51 -3.87
N SER A 26 -38.04 9.12 -2.81
CA SER A 26 -36.69 9.66 -2.74
C SER A 26 -35.70 8.48 -2.74
N LEU A 27 -35.13 8.18 -3.91
CA LEU A 27 -33.98 7.29 -4.04
C LEU A 27 -32.80 8.00 -3.38
N SER A 28 -32.55 7.76 -2.10
CA SER A 28 -31.30 8.16 -1.44
C SER A 28 -30.19 7.28 -2.05
N ALA A 29 -29.48 7.81 -3.03
CA ALA A 29 -28.22 7.21 -3.48
C ALA A 29 -27.28 7.20 -2.28
N ALA A 30 -27.00 6.00 -1.75
CA ALA A 30 -25.95 5.82 -0.74
C ALA A 30 -24.64 6.31 -1.36
N GLN A 31 -24.15 7.44 -0.90
CA GLN A 31 -22.82 7.90 -1.29
C GLN A 31 -21.79 6.89 -0.76
N PRO A 32 -20.79 6.51 -1.55
CA PRO A 32 -19.71 5.67 -1.04
C PRO A 32 -19.08 6.40 0.14
N VAL A 33 -19.07 5.74 1.30
CA VAL A 33 -18.35 6.21 2.48
C VAL A 33 -16.86 6.21 2.09
N GLN A 34 -16.37 7.36 1.70
CA GLN A 34 -14.95 7.57 1.50
C GLN A 34 -14.31 7.46 2.88
N ALA A 35 -13.46 6.43 3.07
CA ALA A 35 -12.74 6.27 4.33
C ALA A 35 -12.01 7.57 4.63
N GLU A 36 -12.41 8.23 5.71
CA GLU A 36 -11.84 9.50 6.15
C GLU A 36 -10.34 9.27 6.41
N GLN A 37 -9.49 9.89 5.62
CA GLN A 37 -8.06 9.79 5.86
C GLN A 37 -7.74 10.46 7.19
N PRO A 38 -6.91 9.83 8.06
CA PRO A 38 -6.55 10.43 9.34
C PRO A 38 -6.00 11.85 9.14
N ALA A 39 -6.48 12.79 9.96
CA ALA A 39 -6.07 14.19 9.86
C ALA A 39 -4.54 14.31 9.96
N THR A 40 -3.94 15.04 9.02
CA THR A 40 -2.50 15.31 9.04
C THR A 40 -2.21 16.32 10.15
N THR A 41 -1.51 15.88 11.18
CA THR A 41 -1.01 16.70 12.29
C THR A 41 0.52 16.79 12.22
N LEU A 42 1.12 17.72 12.96
CA LEU A 42 2.58 17.77 13.08
C LEU A 42 3.15 16.43 13.59
N GLN A 43 2.48 15.80 14.55
CA GLN A 43 2.92 14.49 15.07
C GLN A 43 2.88 13.41 13.99
N THR A 44 1.80 13.33 13.20
CA THR A 44 1.72 12.34 12.12
C THR A 44 2.74 12.60 11.01
N LEU A 45 3.12 13.85 10.76
CA LEU A 45 4.20 14.18 9.83
C LEU A 45 5.56 13.73 10.35
N LEU A 46 5.86 13.98 11.63
CA LEU A 46 7.09 13.51 12.28
C LEU A 46 7.17 11.99 12.29
N ASP A 47 6.07 11.30 12.58
CA ASP A 47 6.00 9.85 12.58
C ASP A 47 6.25 9.27 11.18
N LYS A 48 5.67 9.87 10.13
CA LYS A 48 5.95 9.47 8.75
C LYS A 48 7.42 9.65 8.40
N GLN A 49 8.02 10.77 8.79
CA GLN A 49 9.44 11.04 8.55
C GLN A 49 10.33 10.02 9.26
N GLN A 50 10.06 9.72 10.53
CA GLN A 50 10.80 8.71 11.30
C GLN A 50 10.74 7.32 10.64
N ILE A 51 9.57 6.90 10.15
CA ILE A 51 9.44 5.62 9.43
C ILE A 51 10.22 5.64 8.13
N GLN A 52 10.15 6.73 7.36
CA GLN A 52 10.91 6.85 6.12
C GLN A 52 12.42 6.81 6.36
N GLU A 53 12.91 7.49 7.40
CA GLU A 53 14.32 7.46 7.80
C GLU A 53 14.75 6.06 8.24
N MET A 54 13.93 5.37 9.03
CA MET A 54 14.17 3.98 9.43
C MET A 54 14.28 3.05 8.22
N LEU A 55 13.40 3.19 7.23
CA LEU A 55 13.46 2.38 6.00
C LEU A 55 14.72 2.68 5.19
N VAL A 56 15.10 3.95 5.06
CA VAL A 56 16.33 4.36 4.37
C VAL A 56 17.56 3.81 5.08
N ASP A 57 17.61 3.92 6.41
CA ASP A 57 18.70 3.42 7.24
C ASP A 57 18.85 1.90 7.12
N TYR A 58 17.73 1.18 7.21
CA TYR A 58 17.69 -0.26 6.99
C TYR A 58 18.33 -0.67 5.66
N TYR A 59 17.94 -0.04 4.55
CA TYR A 59 18.48 -0.36 3.23
C TYR A 59 19.91 0.14 3.02
N ALA A 60 20.32 1.18 3.72
CA ALA A 60 21.70 1.65 3.70
C ALA A 60 22.68 0.65 4.34
N HIS A 61 22.20 -0.18 5.28
CA HIS A 61 23.01 -1.20 5.95
C HIS A 61 22.93 -2.57 5.29
N LEU A 62 21.96 -2.79 4.39
CA LEU A 62 21.77 -4.09 3.75
C LEU A 62 23.03 -4.55 2.99
N GLY A 63 23.55 -5.73 3.35
CA GLY A 63 24.69 -6.37 2.69
C GLY A 63 26.06 -5.88 3.13
N LYS A 64 26.17 -5.05 4.18
CA LYS A 64 27.46 -4.59 4.71
C LYS A 64 28.10 -5.55 5.73
N GLY A 65 27.39 -6.61 6.13
CA GLY A 65 27.94 -7.67 7.00
C GLY A 65 27.94 -7.37 8.50
N GLU A 66 27.53 -6.16 8.90
CA GLU A 66 27.43 -5.72 10.31
C GLU A 66 25.98 -5.52 10.73
N ASP A 67 25.06 -6.17 10.01
CA ASP A 67 23.64 -5.87 10.07
C ASP A 67 22.96 -6.52 11.26
N ASP A 68 22.65 -5.75 12.30
CA ASP A 68 21.71 -6.16 13.33
C ASP A 68 20.26 -5.84 12.91
N PHE A 69 19.79 -6.51 11.87
CA PHE A 69 18.42 -6.34 11.39
C PHE A 69 17.36 -6.65 12.45
N GLY A 70 17.70 -7.42 13.47
CA GLY A 70 16.80 -7.70 14.60
C GLY A 70 16.37 -6.44 15.33
N ALA A 71 17.22 -5.41 15.40
CA ALA A 71 16.94 -4.16 16.10
C ALA A 71 15.77 -3.35 15.48
N TYR A 72 15.44 -3.60 14.21
CA TYR A 72 14.31 -2.94 13.52
C TYR A 72 12.96 -3.60 13.81
N TYR A 73 12.92 -4.74 14.50
CA TYR A 73 11.71 -5.52 14.71
C TYR A 73 11.26 -5.52 16.17
N LEU A 74 9.96 -5.70 16.38
CA LEU A 74 9.46 -6.14 17.67
C LEU A 74 10.08 -7.51 18.04
N THR A 75 10.16 -7.81 19.33
CA THR A 75 10.70 -9.10 19.83
C THR A 75 10.00 -10.31 19.19
N ASP A 76 8.70 -10.18 18.89
CA ASP A 76 7.86 -11.17 18.21
C ASP A 76 7.59 -10.81 16.74
N GLY A 77 8.31 -9.84 16.20
CA GLY A 77 8.16 -9.37 14.85
C GLY A 77 8.37 -10.47 13.81
N THR A 78 7.75 -10.30 12.65
CA THR A 78 7.75 -11.30 11.59
C THR A 78 8.29 -10.72 10.30
N ILE A 79 9.13 -11.48 9.60
CA ILE A 79 9.54 -11.22 8.21
C ILE A 79 8.98 -12.30 7.28
N ASN A 80 8.62 -11.90 6.07
CA ASN A 80 8.25 -12.79 4.98
C ASN A 80 8.89 -12.30 3.68
N VAL A 81 9.89 -13.01 3.19
CA VAL A 81 10.54 -12.69 1.91
C VAL A 81 10.21 -13.78 0.90
N ASN A 82 9.35 -13.49 -0.05
CA ASN A 82 8.91 -14.44 -1.09
C ASN A 82 8.43 -15.78 -0.50
N GLY A 83 7.68 -15.75 0.61
CA GLY A 83 7.19 -16.95 1.30
C GLY A 83 8.16 -17.56 2.31
N LEU A 84 9.43 -17.16 2.35
CA LEU A 84 10.35 -17.53 3.41
C LEU A 84 10.07 -16.69 4.64
N LYS A 85 9.57 -17.31 5.71
CA LYS A 85 9.11 -16.62 6.91
C LYS A 85 10.04 -16.88 8.11
N GLY A 86 10.14 -15.86 8.98
CA GLY A 86 10.79 -15.95 10.28
C GLY A 86 10.08 -15.08 11.29
N GLN A 87 9.89 -15.56 12.51
CA GLN A 87 9.32 -14.79 13.62
C GLN A 87 10.30 -14.76 14.78
N GLY A 88 10.48 -13.57 15.35
CA GLY A 88 11.45 -13.29 16.40
C GLY A 88 12.88 -13.17 15.87
N GLU A 89 13.74 -12.54 16.65
CA GLU A 89 15.09 -12.13 16.24
C GLU A 89 15.90 -13.26 15.60
N LYS A 90 15.99 -14.42 16.24
CA LYS A 90 16.77 -15.57 15.75
C LYS A 90 16.27 -16.05 14.37
N ALA A 91 14.96 -16.20 14.21
CA ALA A 91 14.38 -16.67 12.95
C ALA A 91 14.50 -15.61 11.83
N ILE A 92 14.40 -14.34 12.16
CA ILE A 92 14.65 -13.24 11.24
C ILE A 92 16.10 -13.26 10.72
N LYS A 93 17.08 -13.39 11.62
CA LYS A 93 18.50 -13.54 11.24
C LYS A 93 18.74 -14.74 10.32
N GLU A 94 18.10 -15.89 10.58
CA GLU A 94 18.19 -17.06 9.69
C GLU A 94 17.55 -16.82 8.31
N VAL A 95 16.47 -16.05 8.20
CA VAL A 95 15.89 -15.65 6.91
C VAL A 95 16.91 -14.84 6.11
N TYR A 96 17.52 -13.82 6.70
CA TYR A 96 18.53 -13.00 6.03
C TYR A 96 19.76 -13.81 5.59
N LYS A 97 20.24 -14.70 6.45
CA LYS A 97 21.34 -15.61 6.14
C LYS A 97 21.02 -16.50 4.93
N LYS A 98 19.82 -17.07 4.86
CA LYS A 98 19.38 -17.88 3.71
C LYS A 98 19.27 -17.05 2.44
N ILE A 99 18.79 -15.82 2.54
CA ILE A 99 18.71 -14.89 1.41
C ILE A 99 20.12 -14.57 0.91
N GLY A 100 21.04 -14.19 1.80
CA GLY A 100 22.42 -13.90 1.49
C GLY A 100 23.16 -15.07 0.84
N ALA A 101 22.99 -16.28 1.39
CA ALA A 101 23.58 -17.50 0.84
C ALA A 101 23.05 -17.85 -0.57
N GLY A 102 21.79 -17.50 -0.87
CA GLY A 102 21.18 -17.71 -2.20
C GLY A 102 21.48 -16.59 -3.20
N THR A 103 22.17 -15.54 -2.79
CA THR A 103 22.48 -14.40 -3.67
C THR A 103 23.79 -14.68 -4.41
N THR A 104 23.76 -14.54 -5.75
CA THR A 104 24.98 -14.64 -6.56
C THR A 104 25.90 -13.49 -6.19
N LYS A 105 27.15 -13.80 -5.80
CA LYS A 105 28.19 -12.77 -5.61
C LYS A 105 28.42 -12.06 -6.94
N ARG A 106 28.24 -10.74 -6.95
CA ARG A 106 28.49 -9.88 -8.11
C ARG A 106 29.73 -9.03 -7.83
N PRO A 107 30.58 -8.80 -8.83
CA PRO A 107 31.67 -7.82 -8.67
C PRO A 107 31.07 -6.41 -8.50
N GLY A 108 31.80 -5.54 -7.82
CA GLY A 108 31.46 -4.14 -7.69
C GLY A 108 30.57 -3.83 -6.47
N VAL A 109 29.72 -2.82 -6.60
CA VAL A 109 28.91 -2.28 -5.51
C VAL A 109 27.43 -2.45 -5.82
N PHE A 110 26.75 -3.18 -4.95
CA PHE A 110 25.29 -3.32 -4.95
C PHE A 110 24.65 -2.22 -4.10
N ARG A 111 23.54 -1.66 -4.58
CA ARG A 111 22.73 -0.68 -3.86
C ARG A 111 21.26 -0.97 -4.05
N MET A 112 20.47 -0.64 -3.03
CA MET A 112 19.01 -0.64 -3.09
C MET A 112 18.52 0.80 -3.18
N LEU A 113 17.67 1.08 -4.16
CA LEU A 113 16.93 2.33 -4.27
C LEU A 113 15.52 2.10 -3.75
N LEU A 114 15.10 2.92 -2.81
CA LEU A 114 13.74 2.90 -2.28
C LEU A 114 12.95 4.04 -2.93
N THR A 115 11.76 3.71 -3.45
CA THR A 115 10.91 4.69 -4.15
C THR A 115 9.44 4.48 -3.78
N ASN A 116 8.61 5.48 -4.05
CA ASN A 116 7.17 5.46 -3.83
C ASN A 116 6.78 5.05 -2.40
N VAL A 117 7.55 5.51 -1.43
CA VAL A 117 7.27 5.23 -0.02
C VAL A 117 5.98 5.91 0.39
N ASN A 118 4.99 5.13 0.77
CA ASN A 118 3.72 5.59 1.30
C ASN A 118 3.55 5.09 2.74
N VAL A 119 3.31 6.02 3.67
CA VAL A 119 3.13 5.71 5.10
C VAL A 119 1.79 6.24 5.57
N VAL A 120 1.02 5.38 6.21
CA VAL A 120 -0.26 5.72 6.85
C VAL A 120 -0.14 5.51 8.35
N ILE A 121 -0.35 6.57 9.14
CA ILE A 121 -0.27 6.54 10.60
C ILE A 121 -1.68 6.37 11.19
N ASN A 122 -1.79 5.48 12.17
CA ASN A 122 -3.00 5.29 12.97
C ASN A 122 -2.61 5.18 14.46
N GLY A 123 -2.46 6.32 15.14
CA GLY A 123 -1.97 6.38 16.50
C GLY A 123 -0.56 5.80 16.63
N ASN A 124 -0.39 4.77 17.44
CA ASN A 124 0.87 4.06 17.62
C ASN A 124 1.05 2.87 16.65
N ALA A 125 0.18 2.73 15.67
CA ALA A 125 0.33 1.78 14.57
C ALA A 125 0.52 2.52 13.25
N ALA A 126 1.22 1.90 12.31
CA ALA A 126 1.36 2.42 10.97
C ALA A 126 1.45 1.28 9.95
N THR A 127 1.12 1.61 8.71
CA THR A 127 1.48 0.77 7.56
C THR A 127 2.42 1.54 6.65
N ALA A 128 3.39 0.84 6.08
CA ALA A 128 4.25 1.39 5.05
C ALA A 128 4.22 0.50 3.81
N ALA A 129 4.32 1.11 2.63
CA ALA A 129 4.50 0.42 1.37
C ALA A 129 5.58 1.13 0.57
N ALA A 130 6.42 0.36 -0.13
CA ALA A 130 7.48 0.91 -0.96
C ALA A 130 7.74 0.03 -2.18
N LEU A 131 8.33 0.63 -3.21
CA LEU A 131 9.01 -0.08 -4.29
C LEU A 131 10.51 -0.02 -4.03
N TRP A 132 11.18 -1.15 -4.16
CA TRP A 132 12.63 -1.20 -4.09
C TRP A 132 13.22 -1.72 -5.39
N THR A 133 14.41 -1.21 -5.72
CA THR A 133 15.15 -1.56 -6.93
C THR A 133 16.60 -1.82 -6.58
N GLY A 134 17.08 -3.02 -6.87
CA GLY A 134 18.48 -3.40 -6.73
C GLY A 134 19.27 -3.04 -7.99
N ILE A 135 20.34 -2.27 -7.83
CA ILE A 135 21.28 -1.94 -8.89
C ILE A 135 22.67 -2.38 -8.50
N ASN A 136 23.47 -2.78 -9.48
CA ASN A 136 24.87 -3.15 -9.30
C ASN A 136 25.76 -2.34 -10.24
N SER A 137 26.80 -1.72 -9.69
CA SER A 137 27.87 -1.07 -10.46
C SER A 137 29.10 -1.98 -10.46
N PRO A 138 29.39 -2.71 -11.55
CA PRO A 138 30.47 -3.70 -11.58
C PRO A 138 31.84 -3.07 -11.41
N THR A 139 32.08 -1.92 -12.04
CA THR A 139 33.26 -1.08 -11.91
C THR A 139 32.87 0.39 -11.86
N ILE A 140 33.83 1.28 -11.62
CA ILE A 140 33.56 2.72 -11.59
C ILE A 140 33.24 3.29 -12.99
N GLU A 141 33.72 2.67 -14.05
CA GLU A 141 33.54 3.10 -15.44
C GLU A 141 32.30 2.47 -16.09
N ALA A 142 31.79 1.35 -15.54
CA ALA A 142 30.68 0.65 -16.12
C ALA A 142 29.36 1.28 -15.73
N ALA A 143 28.41 1.32 -16.66
CA ALA A 143 27.05 1.70 -16.36
C ALA A 143 26.44 0.77 -15.29
N PRO A 144 25.67 1.30 -14.33
CA PRO A 144 24.95 0.48 -13.37
C PRO A 144 23.98 -0.48 -14.07
N ILE A 145 23.94 -1.72 -13.56
CA ILE A 145 23.08 -2.78 -14.07
C ILE A 145 21.86 -2.89 -13.15
N PHE A 146 20.69 -2.87 -13.74
CA PHE A 146 19.46 -3.24 -13.04
C PHE A 146 19.47 -4.73 -12.71
N VAL A 147 19.31 -5.07 -11.44
CA VAL A 147 19.45 -6.45 -10.96
C VAL A 147 18.08 -7.06 -10.69
N GLU A 148 17.29 -6.37 -9.89
CA GLU A 148 15.99 -6.85 -9.45
C GLU A 148 15.11 -5.70 -8.98
N GLN A 149 13.82 -5.97 -8.86
CA GLN A 149 12.83 -5.03 -8.35
C GLN A 149 11.81 -5.78 -7.53
N GLY A 150 11.21 -5.09 -6.58
CA GLY A 150 10.16 -5.67 -5.77
C GLY A 150 9.31 -4.64 -5.05
N THR A 151 8.42 -5.17 -4.24
CA THR A 151 7.54 -4.41 -3.37
C THR A 151 7.79 -4.79 -1.92
N GLU A 152 7.50 -3.86 -1.06
CA GLU A 152 7.52 -4.04 0.38
C GLU A 152 6.22 -3.53 0.98
N GLN A 153 5.71 -4.25 1.96
CA GLN A 153 4.55 -3.88 2.77
C GLN A 153 4.85 -4.21 4.22
N ASP A 154 4.72 -3.22 5.08
CA ASP A 154 5.08 -3.32 6.48
C ASP A 154 3.92 -2.89 7.37
N ASP A 155 3.72 -3.64 8.46
CA ASP A 155 2.97 -3.20 9.63
C ASP A 155 3.98 -2.80 10.71
N LEU A 156 3.80 -1.59 11.26
CA LEU A 156 4.70 -1.02 12.26
C LEU A 156 3.94 -0.67 13.54
N VAL A 157 4.67 -0.69 14.65
CA VAL A 157 4.18 -0.26 15.96
C VAL A 157 5.19 0.66 16.60
N LYS A 158 4.71 1.74 17.23
CA LYS A 158 5.54 2.68 17.99
C LYS A 158 5.66 2.22 19.43
N VAL A 159 6.90 1.91 19.88
CA VAL A 159 7.22 1.47 21.23
C VAL A 159 8.28 2.41 21.80
N ASN A 160 8.00 3.03 22.94
CA ASN A 160 8.93 3.96 23.61
C ASN A 160 9.46 5.08 22.67
N GLY A 161 8.60 5.57 21.78
CA GLY A 161 8.95 6.61 20.82
C GLY A 161 9.64 6.15 19.54
N HIS A 162 9.94 4.85 19.40
CA HIS A 162 10.60 4.26 18.22
C HIS A 162 9.65 3.39 17.43
N TRP A 163 9.69 3.50 16.09
CA TRP A 163 8.94 2.65 15.20
C TRP A 163 9.68 1.34 14.96
N LEU A 164 8.95 0.21 15.04
CA LEU A 164 9.49 -1.13 14.86
C LEU A 164 8.58 -1.94 13.93
N PHE A 165 9.15 -2.82 13.12
CA PHE A 165 8.38 -3.76 12.31
C PHE A 165 7.69 -4.80 13.18
N LYS A 166 6.39 -4.88 13.06
CA LYS A 166 5.56 -5.99 13.54
C LYS A 166 5.50 -7.10 12.50
N LEU A 167 5.26 -6.72 11.25
CA LEU A 167 5.27 -7.60 10.09
C LEU A 167 5.95 -6.87 8.93
N ARG A 168 6.83 -7.55 8.23
CA ARG A 168 7.44 -7.07 7.01
C ARG A 168 7.26 -8.11 5.91
N VAL A 169 6.70 -7.71 4.78
CA VAL A 169 6.50 -8.56 3.60
C VAL A 169 7.25 -7.98 2.43
N ILE A 170 8.25 -8.71 1.95
CA ILE A 170 9.08 -8.33 0.82
C ILE A 170 8.83 -9.31 -0.32
N THR A 171 8.51 -8.78 -1.50
CA THR A 171 8.32 -9.55 -2.72
C THR A 171 9.30 -9.07 -3.78
N SER A 172 10.09 -10.00 -4.33
CA SER A 172 11.00 -9.73 -5.45
C SER A 172 10.41 -10.25 -6.75
N ASN A 173 10.44 -9.42 -7.79
CA ASN A 173 9.90 -9.73 -9.12
C ASN A 173 10.93 -10.38 -10.06
N ALA A 174 12.21 -10.37 -9.69
CA ALA A 174 13.29 -10.89 -10.53
C ALA A 174 14.31 -11.67 -9.70
N GLY A 175 15.09 -12.53 -10.35
CA GLY A 175 16.27 -13.20 -9.78
C GLY A 175 16.00 -14.51 -9.06
N ARG A 176 14.75 -14.83 -8.70
CA ARG A 176 14.40 -16.10 -8.03
C ARG A 176 13.30 -16.85 -8.76
N GLN A 177 13.50 -17.09 -10.03
CA GLN A 177 12.52 -17.78 -10.91
C GLN A 177 11.98 -19.10 -10.35
N LYS A 178 12.71 -19.81 -9.51
CA LYS A 178 12.24 -21.05 -8.89
C LYS A 178 11.14 -20.83 -7.85
N MET A 179 11.06 -19.63 -7.24
CA MET A 179 10.02 -19.29 -6.25
C MET A 179 8.76 -18.68 -6.91
N PHE A 180 8.88 -18.17 -8.15
CA PHE A 180 7.79 -17.51 -8.87
C PHE A 180 7.26 -18.29 -10.08
N ARG A 181 7.81 -19.48 -10.38
CA ARG A 181 7.23 -20.32 -11.42
C ARG A 181 5.93 -20.94 -10.93
N THR A 182 4.84 -20.20 -11.05
CA THR A 182 3.59 -20.83 -11.41
C THR A 182 3.78 -21.40 -12.80
N LYS A 183 3.69 -22.72 -12.91
CA LYS A 183 3.63 -23.42 -14.20
C LYS A 183 2.63 -22.68 -15.07
N PRO A 184 2.97 -22.33 -16.35
CA PRO A 184 1.93 -21.86 -17.26
C PRO A 184 0.86 -22.94 -17.28
N SER A 185 -0.39 -22.57 -17.02
CA SER A 185 -1.54 -23.42 -17.31
C SER A 185 -1.56 -23.62 -18.82
N ASN A 186 -1.33 -24.88 -19.26
CA ASN A 186 -1.61 -25.30 -20.62
C ASN A 186 -3.10 -25.13 -20.91
#